data_83d2f852fcbcc9eb55903400e715334c
#
_entry.id   83d2f852fcbcc9eb55903400e715334c
#
_cell.length_a   1.000
_cell.length_b   1.000
_cell.length_c   1.000
_cell.angle_alpha   90.00
_cell.angle_beta   90.00
_cell.angle_gamma   90.00
#
_symmetry.space_group_name_H-M   'P 1'
#
loop_
_entity.id
_entity.type
_entity.pdbx_description
1 polymer ?
#
loop_
_entity_poly.entity_id
_entity_poly.type
_entity_poly.pdbx_seq_one_letter_code
_entity_poly.pdbx_strand_id
1 'polypeptide(L)'
;MINLFSAQIESLSVHRVGNKSRNENLFISKEAYPLSDELNPLIKEYFLKSFRDKEENYYQFVHETDLEFHALYNLVKEIFLNPLQAHEVSKKITTLLYEQSLHQHIKGGEVYVTYFENVIIDNEKVDAVGIFKSELKHDFLQFNEKENNLDIILQQGVYLNKLDKGALIINKEDDKGYKILSVDSNKYDTKYWLESFLGVDFFQDENFYTKKYLKFCENFAKDVVLPAEDKQQEVLFMNRAMNHFASNDDFDEQKFIGEVIENPDLQPEFKHYKEQQGNKYNIEDLANFPISNSAVTDARKKVKSVINLDTHVQIKMDFVSGESAEKFIEKGWDEERQMYYYLVYFNKEEKK
;
A
#
# COMPACT_ATOMS: atom_id res chain seq x y z
N MET A 1 -9.87 3.79 -7.20
CA MET A 1 -8.52 3.77 -7.84
C MET A 1 -8.02 5.21 -7.97
N ILE A 2 -6.76 5.47 -7.57
CA ILE A 2 -6.17 6.82 -7.64
C ILE A 2 -5.43 7.03 -8.96
N ASN A 3 -5.57 8.22 -9.57
CA ASN A 3 -4.81 8.67 -10.71
C ASN A 3 -4.13 10.02 -10.40
N LEU A 4 -2.81 10.02 -10.38
CA LEU A 4 -1.96 11.17 -10.05
C LEU A 4 -1.36 11.87 -11.27
N PHE A 5 -1.65 11.41 -12.49
CA PHE A 5 -1.07 12.02 -13.71
C PHE A 5 -1.63 13.42 -13.95
N SER A 6 -2.91 13.64 -13.65
CA SER A 6 -3.58 14.93 -13.82
C SER A 6 -3.29 15.92 -12.69
N ALA A 7 -2.68 15.49 -11.59
CA ALA A 7 -2.36 16.36 -10.46
C ALA A 7 -1.48 17.53 -10.89
N GLN A 8 -1.74 18.72 -10.36
CA GLN A 8 -0.99 19.96 -10.61
C GLN A 8 -0.50 20.54 -9.29
N ILE A 9 0.72 21.03 -9.26
CA ILE A 9 1.28 21.72 -8.09
C ILE A 9 0.84 23.18 -8.14
N GLU A 10 0.01 23.61 -7.21
CA GLU A 10 -0.44 25.00 -7.09
C GLU A 10 0.44 25.79 -6.11
N SER A 11 0.96 25.16 -5.09
CA SER A 11 1.91 25.78 -4.18
C SER A 11 2.95 24.80 -3.68
N LEU A 12 4.16 25.29 -3.44
CA LEU A 12 5.29 24.54 -2.89
C LEU A 12 5.99 25.35 -1.81
N SER A 13 6.12 24.79 -0.63
CA SER A 13 6.94 25.32 0.45
C SER A 13 8.11 24.39 0.73
N VAL A 14 9.30 24.93 0.88
CA VAL A 14 10.52 24.16 1.12
C VAL A 14 11.18 24.64 2.41
N HIS A 15 11.38 23.72 3.34
CA HIS A 15 12.01 23.97 4.63
C HIS A 15 13.13 22.95 4.87
N ARG A 16 13.83 23.04 6.00
CA ARG A 16 14.77 22.00 6.43
C ARG A 16 14.57 21.71 7.90
N VAL A 17 14.46 20.43 8.22
CA VAL A 17 14.37 19.94 9.59
C VAL A 17 15.67 19.22 9.95
N GLY A 18 16.27 19.59 11.08
CA GLY A 18 17.33 18.83 11.71
C GLY A 18 16.80 17.82 12.73
N ASN A 19 17.71 17.15 13.43
CA ASN A 19 17.37 16.25 14.53
C ASN A 19 17.44 17.02 15.86
N LYS A 20 16.31 17.14 16.54
CA LYS A 20 16.22 17.89 17.82
C LYS A 20 17.06 17.27 18.92
N SER A 21 17.17 15.93 19.00
CA SER A 21 17.99 15.25 20.00
C SER A 21 19.50 15.46 19.81
N ARG A 22 19.92 15.83 18.59
CA ARG A 22 21.33 16.18 18.27
C ARG A 22 21.58 17.69 18.22
N ASN A 23 20.59 18.50 18.61
CA ASN A 23 20.65 19.96 18.53
C ASN A 23 20.91 20.50 17.10
N GLU A 24 20.44 19.78 16.09
CA GLU A 24 20.46 20.27 14.70
C GLU A 24 19.33 21.28 14.47
N ASN A 25 19.60 22.31 13.67
CA ASN A 25 18.70 23.44 13.51
C ASN A 25 17.48 23.12 12.66
N LEU A 26 16.38 23.78 12.98
CA LEU A 26 15.22 23.96 12.13
C LEU A 26 15.43 25.19 11.23
N PHE A 27 15.19 25.06 9.92
CA PHE A 27 15.21 26.17 8.97
C PHE A 27 13.84 26.32 8.32
N ILE A 28 13.20 27.45 8.57
CA ILE A 28 11.89 27.81 8.00
C ILE A 28 12.07 28.89 6.95
N SER A 29 11.67 28.61 5.71
CA SER A 29 11.68 29.59 4.63
C SER A 29 10.63 30.67 4.87
N LYS A 30 10.97 31.91 4.51
CA LYS A 30 10.08 33.06 4.71
C LYS A 30 8.89 33.04 3.75
N GLU A 31 9.12 32.59 2.51
CA GLU A 31 8.17 32.62 1.41
C GLU A 31 8.03 31.24 0.76
N ALA A 32 6.91 30.99 0.10
CA ALA A 32 6.72 29.82 -0.75
C ALA A 32 7.74 29.81 -1.90
N TYR A 33 8.12 28.61 -2.35
CA TYR A 33 9.07 28.47 -3.45
C TYR A 33 8.38 28.77 -4.79
N PRO A 34 8.86 29.74 -5.58
CA PRO A 34 8.34 30.04 -6.91
C PRO A 34 8.77 28.92 -7.87
N LEU A 35 7.90 27.97 -8.12
CA LEU A 35 8.20 26.80 -8.95
C LEU A 35 8.22 27.21 -10.44
N SER A 36 9.35 27.05 -11.10
CA SER A 36 9.48 27.32 -12.55
C SER A 36 8.87 26.19 -13.40
N ASP A 37 8.51 26.52 -14.63
CA ASP A 37 7.97 25.55 -15.60
C ASP A 37 8.94 24.38 -15.86
N GLU A 38 10.25 24.62 -15.77
CA GLU A 38 11.29 23.61 -15.95
C GLU A 38 11.35 22.63 -14.75
N LEU A 39 11.25 23.13 -13.52
CA LEU A 39 11.33 22.32 -12.30
C LEU A 39 10.02 21.60 -11.96
N ASN A 40 8.89 22.18 -12.35
CA ASN A 40 7.58 21.63 -12.00
C ASN A 40 7.41 20.15 -12.37
N PRO A 41 7.64 19.71 -13.62
CA PRO A 41 7.47 18.30 -13.98
C PRO A 41 8.44 17.37 -13.23
N LEU A 42 9.66 17.81 -12.95
CA LEU A 42 10.65 17.02 -12.21
C LEU A 42 10.26 16.84 -10.75
N ILE A 43 9.85 17.90 -10.09
CA ILE A 43 9.43 17.90 -8.69
C ILE A 43 8.12 17.12 -8.52
N LYS A 44 7.14 17.31 -9.42
CA LYS A 44 5.91 16.53 -9.44
C LYS A 44 6.19 15.02 -9.57
N GLU A 45 7.04 14.64 -10.51
CA GLU A 45 7.43 13.23 -10.71
C GLU A 45 8.13 12.67 -9.47
N TYR A 46 9.08 13.41 -8.90
CA TYR A 46 9.79 13.03 -7.69
C TYR A 46 8.83 12.75 -6.52
N PHE A 47 7.85 13.61 -6.30
CA PHE A 47 6.89 13.45 -5.20
C PHE A 47 5.89 12.31 -5.44
N LEU A 48 5.34 12.21 -6.65
CA LEU A 48 4.16 11.37 -6.89
C LEU A 48 4.48 9.97 -7.41
N LYS A 49 5.67 9.75 -8.00
CA LYS A 49 6.06 8.45 -8.58
C LYS A 49 5.92 7.30 -7.59
N SER A 50 6.36 7.50 -6.35
CA SER A 50 6.34 6.44 -5.33
C SER A 50 4.95 6.02 -4.86
N PHE A 51 3.90 6.74 -5.24
CA PHE A 51 2.51 6.44 -4.90
C PHE A 51 1.73 5.79 -6.05
N ARG A 52 2.26 5.80 -7.29
CA ARG A 52 1.52 5.30 -8.48
C ARG A 52 1.40 3.78 -8.53
N ASP A 53 2.43 3.07 -8.09
CA ASP A 53 2.53 1.61 -8.24
C ASP A 53 2.24 0.86 -6.94
N LYS A 54 1.74 1.55 -5.91
CA LYS A 54 1.44 0.91 -4.63
C LYS A 54 0.03 0.34 -4.63
N GLU A 55 -0.08 -0.89 -4.13
CA GLU A 55 -1.34 -1.41 -3.63
C GLU A 55 -1.87 -0.43 -2.59
N GLU A 56 -3.03 0.12 -2.88
CA GLU A 56 -3.62 1.18 -2.10
C GLU A 56 -4.09 0.65 -0.74
N ASN A 57 -3.19 0.63 0.23
CA ASN A 57 -3.60 0.66 1.61
C ASN A 57 -3.63 2.12 2.02
N TYR A 58 -4.81 2.66 2.12
CA TYR A 58 -4.97 4.00 2.66
C TYR A 58 -4.80 3.99 4.17
N TYR A 59 -4.32 5.12 4.69
CA TYR A 59 -4.32 5.49 6.09
C TYR A 59 -5.35 6.59 6.30
N GLN A 60 -5.69 6.84 7.56
CA GLN A 60 -6.50 7.97 8.02
C GLN A 60 -5.88 8.56 9.28
N PHE A 61 -6.06 9.85 9.51
CA PHE A 61 -5.73 10.42 10.82
C PHE A 61 -6.60 9.79 11.90
N VAL A 62 -5.98 9.49 13.03
CA VAL A 62 -6.68 8.93 14.19
C VAL A 62 -6.27 9.68 15.46
N HIS A 63 -7.21 9.80 16.40
CA HIS A 63 -6.95 10.34 17.72
C HIS A 63 -7.77 9.57 18.75
N GLU A 64 -7.22 9.40 19.97
CA GLU A 64 -7.84 8.60 21.03
C GLU A 64 -9.24 9.10 21.44
N THR A 65 -9.51 10.39 21.30
CA THR A 65 -10.79 11.00 21.67
C THR A 65 -11.57 11.53 20.48
N ASP A 66 -11.00 12.50 19.74
CA ASP A 66 -11.63 13.13 18.59
C ASP A 66 -10.56 13.70 17.65
N LEU A 67 -10.83 13.69 16.33
CA LEU A 67 -9.97 14.27 15.30
C LEU A 67 -9.69 15.76 15.49
N GLU A 68 -10.60 16.49 16.15
CA GLU A 68 -10.38 17.90 16.47
C GLU A 68 -9.16 18.15 17.37
N PHE A 69 -8.70 17.14 18.11
CA PHE A 69 -7.48 17.21 18.92
C PHE A 69 -6.23 16.78 18.16
N HIS A 70 -6.37 16.30 16.93
CA HIS A 70 -5.24 15.87 16.13
C HIS A 70 -4.54 17.05 15.45
N ALA A 71 -3.33 17.39 15.89
CA ALA A 71 -2.62 18.59 15.46
C ALA A 71 -2.43 18.67 13.93
N LEU A 72 -1.91 17.60 13.30
CA LEU A 72 -1.63 17.61 11.87
C LEU A 72 -2.92 17.58 11.03
N TYR A 73 -3.94 16.86 11.46
CA TYR A 73 -5.27 16.89 10.82
C TYR A 73 -5.80 18.31 10.71
N ASN A 74 -5.77 19.07 11.81
CA ASN A 74 -6.26 20.45 11.83
C ASN A 74 -5.45 21.36 10.90
N LEU A 75 -4.12 21.20 10.86
CA LEU A 75 -3.28 21.97 9.94
C LEU A 75 -3.59 21.66 8.48
N VAL A 76 -3.79 20.39 8.14
CA VAL A 76 -4.17 19.99 6.78
C VAL A 76 -5.55 20.50 6.41
N LYS A 77 -6.51 20.42 7.32
CA LYS A 77 -7.86 21.00 7.18
C LYS A 77 -7.82 22.51 6.95
N GLU A 78 -6.94 23.25 7.65
CA GLU A 78 -6.71 24.67 7.44
C GLU A 78 -6.26 24.98 6.00
N ILE A 79 -5.39 24.14 5.41
CA ILE A 79 -4.95 24.28 4.00
C ILE A 79 -6.12 24.00 3.05
N PHE A 80 -6.91 22.94 3.24
CA PHE A 80 -8.04 22.64 2.37
C PHE A 80 -9.12 23.72 2.40
N LEU A 81 -9.35 24.33 3.57
CA LEU A 81 -10.30 25.42 3.70
C LEU A 81 -9.80 26.73 3.09
N ASN A 82 -8.50 26.98 3.11
CA ASN A 82 -7.88 28.18 2.54
C ASN A 82 -6.48 27.87 1.97
N PRO A 83 -6.38 27.42 0.71
CA PRO A 83 -5.09 27.07 0.07
C PRO A 83 -4.09 28.23 0.03
N LEU A 84 -4.54 29.48 0.06
CA LEU A 84 -3.65 30.66 0.10
C LEU A 84 -2.80 30.71 1.39
N GLN A 85 -3.22 30.04 2.45
CA GLN A 85 -2.48 29.94 3.71
C GLN A 85 -1.50 28.76 3.73
N ALA A 86 -1.41 27.97 2.63
CA ALA A 86 -0.59 26.75 2.59
C ALA A 86 0.85 26.98 3.05
N HIS A 87 1.47 28.12 2.68
CA HIS A 87 2.83 28.42 3.11
C HIS A 87 2.92 28.71 4.63
N GLU A 88 2.01 29.49 5.19
CA GLU A 88 2.03 29.79 6.63
C GLU A 88 1.74 28.52 7.46
N VAL A 89 0.84 27.69 6.98
CA VAL A 89 0.54 26.40 7.63
C VAL A 89 1.72 25.43 7.50
N SER A 90 2.43 25.43 6.36
CA SER A 90 3.61 24.58 6.16
C SER A 90 4.71 24.82 7.19
N LYS A 91 4.83 26.05 7.68
CA LYS A 91 5.77 26.40 8.77
C LYS A 91 5.40 25.69 10.08
N LYS A 92 4.09 25.65 10.39
CA LYS A 92 3.57 24.94 11.58
C LYS A 92 3.77 23.42 11.42
N ILE A 93 3.49 22.84 10.24
CA ILE A 93 3.71 21.42 9.92
C ILE A 93 5.18 21.03 10.09
N THR A 94 6.09 21.86 9.54
CA THR A 94 7.53 21.58 9.65
C THR A 94 8.03 21.71 11.09
N THR A 95 7.47 22.63 11.86
CA THR A 95 7.77 22.76 13.29
C THR A 95 7.29 21.52 14.07
N LEU A 96 6.09 21.04 13.79
CA LEU A 96 5.57 19.81 14.38
C LEU A 96 6.48 18.60 14.07
N LEU A 97 6.92 18.46 12.82
CA LEU A 97 7.85 17.42 12.41
C LEU A 97 9.20 17.50 13.17
N TYR A 98 9.72 18.71 13.37
CA TYR A 98 10.94 18.93 14.14
C TYR A 98 10.77 18.53 15.61
N GLU A 99 9.62 18.90 16.22
CA GLU A 99 9.32 18.53 17.61
C GLU A 99 9.24 17.01 17.82
N GLN A 100 8.86 16.26 16.81
CA GLN A 100 8.83 14.79 16.84
C GLN A 100 10.19 14.14 16.51
N SER A 101 11.19 14.92 16.07
CA SER A 101 12.52 14.42 15.71
C SER A 101 13.41 14.18 16.93
N LEU A 102 12.95 13.33 17.86
CA LEU A 102 13.59 13.13 19.18
C LEU A 102 14.53 11.91 19.23
N HIS A 103 14.45 10.97 18.30
CA HIS A 103 15.29 9.78 18.32
C HIS A 103 16.58 9.98 17.54
N GLN A 104 17.73 9.49 18.05
CA GLN A 104 19.06 9.73 17.48
C GLN A 104 19.23 9.30 16.02
N HIS A 105 18.49 8.28 15.56
CA HIS A 105 18.58 7.76 14.20
C HIS A 105 17.74 8.53 13.18
N ILE A 106 16.86 9.43 13.62
CA ILE A 106 16.08 10.26 12.71
C ILE A 106 17.02 11.22 11.98
N LYS A 107 17.03 11.14 10.66
CA LYS A 107 17.86 12.01 9.83
C LYS A 107 17.20 13.37 9.65
N GLY A 108 18.02 14.42 9.65
CA GLY A 108 17.61 15.72 9.13
C GLY A 108 17.41 15.67 7.62
N GLY A 109 16.77 16.70 7.05
CA GLY A 109 16.57 16.78 5.60
C GLY A 109 15.67 17.92 5.17
N GLU A 110 15.53 18.08 3.86
CA GLU A 110 14.59 19.03 3.27
C GLU A 110 13.17 18.50 3.40
N VAL A 111 12.27 19.41 3.80
CA VAL A 111 10.84 19.16 3.96
C VAL A 111 10.08 19.99 2.93
N TYR A 112 9.20 19.33 2.22
CA TYR A 112 8.36 19.94 1.21
C TYR A 112 6.90 19.79 1.63
N VAL A 113 6.17 20.91 1.62
CA VAL A 113 4.72 20.93 1.79
C VAL A 113 4.12 21.51 0.53
N THR A 114 3.24 20.75 -0.11
CA THR A 114 2.73 21.04 -1.44
C THR A 114 1.22 20.92 -1.47
N TYR A 115 0.56 21.88 -2.09
CA TYR A 115 -0.87 21.77 -2.42
C TYR A 115 -1.03 21.34 -3.87
N PHE A 116 -1.80 20.28 -4.08
CA PHE A 116 -2.10 19.72 -5.39
C PHE A 116 -3.57 19.91 -5.72
N GLU A 117 -3.85 20.29 -6.95
CA GLU A 117 -5.19 20.22 -7.55
C GLU A 117 -5.28 19.06 -8.55
N ASN A 118 -6.51 18.70 -8.93
CA ASN A 118 -6.82 17.72 -9.97
C ASN A 118 -6.27 16.30 -9.72
N VAL A 119 -6.15 15.89 -8.47
CA VAL A 119 -5.98 14.47 -8.13
C VAL A 119 -7.28 13.75 -8.42
N ILE A 120 -7.24 12.60 -9.08
CA ILE A 120 -8.43 11.81 -9.35
C ILE A 120 -8.43 10.59 -8.43
N ILE A 121 -9.49 10.42 -7.66
CA ILE A 121 -9.76 9.24 -6.84
C ILE A 121 -11.21 8.80 -7.07
N ASP A 122 -11.43 7.52 -7.37
CA ASP A 122 -12.74 6.94 -7.62
C ASP A 122 -13.57 7.73 -8.66
N ASN A 123 -12.89 8.21 -9.72
CA ASN A 123 -13.41 9.06 -10.80
C ASN A 123 -13.81 10.49 -10.39
N GLU A 124 -13.52 10.92 -9.19
CA GLU A 124 -13.75 12.28 -8.70
C GLU A 124 -12.44 13.08 -8.72
N LYS A 125 -12.51 14.35 -9.11
CA LYS A 125 -11.40 15.30 -8.97
C LYS A 125 -11.44 15.91 -7.59
N VAL A 126 -10.35 15.80 -6.88
CA VAL A 126 -10.16 16.33 -5.52
C VAL A 126 -8.79 16.99 -5.39
N ASP A 127 -8.62 17.77 -4.34
CA ASP A 127 -7.34 18.35 -3.98
C ASP A 127 -6.57 17.42 -3.05
N ALA A 128 -5.27 17.68 -2.90
CA ALA A 128 -4.45 16.94 -1.95
C ALA A 128 -3.34 17.82 -1.35
N VAL A 129 -2.97 17.51 -0.12
CA VAL A 129 -1.77 18.06 0.53
C VAL A 129 -0.69 17.00 0.55
N GLY A 130 0.46 17.33 -0.03
CA GLY A 130 1.66 16.50 0.03
C GLY A 130 2.62 16.99 1.10
N ILE A 131 3.13 16.10 1.94
CA ILE A 131 4.21 16.36 2.89
C ILE A 131 5.32 15.37 2.58
N PHE A 132 6.48 15.86 2.13
CA PHE A 132 7.59 15.02 1.70
C PHE A 132 8.87 15.39 2.42
N LYS A 133 9.79 14.43 2.56
CA LYS A 133 11.08 14.65 3.20
C LYS A 133 12.18 13.92 2.43
N SER A 134 13.26 14.64 2.12
CA SER A 134 14.51 14.10 1.56
C SER A 134 15.55 14.01 2.65
N GLU A 135 15.97 12.81 3.01
CA GLU A 135 16.90 12.55 4.10
C GLU A 135 18.32 12.22 3.61
N LEU A 136 18.40 11.63 2.41
CA LEU A 136 19.66 11.15 1.85
C LEU A 136 20.19 12.13 0.81
N LYS A 137 21.49 12.43 0.93
CA LYS A 137 22.24 13.14 -0.11
C LYS A 137 23.11 12.15 -0.86
N HIS A 138 23.18 12.36 -2.16
CA HIS A 138 24.00 11.57 -3.07
C HIS A 138 25.06 12.45 -3.69
N ASP A 139 26.27 11.93 -3.79
CA ASP A 139 27.36 12.59 -4.46
C ASP A 139 27.17 12.52 -5.96
N PHE A 140 27.42 13.61 -6.68
CA PHE A 140 27.46 13.67 -8.14
C PHE A 140 28.58 14.56 -8.62
N LEU A 141 29.08 14.29 -9.83
CA LEU A 141 30.14 15.04 -10.46
C LEU A 141 29.54 16.07 -11.42
N GLN A 142 29.92 17.32 -11.25
CA GLN A 142 29.65 18.40 -12.20
C GLN A 142 30.93 18.71 -12.97
N PHE A 143 30.83 18.87 -14.28
CA PHE A 143 31.91 19.21 -15.15
C PHE A 143 31.76 20.65 -15.63
N ASN A 144 32.77 21.47 -15.43
CA ASN A 144 32.81 22.85 -15.92
C ASN A 144 33.99 23.05 -16.86
N GLU A 145 33.79 23.78 -17.94
CA GLU A 145 34.89 24.20 -18.83
C GLU A 145 35.68 25.34 -18.21
N LYS A 146 36.99 25.16 -18.12
CA LYS A 146 37.92 26.18 -17.63
C LYS A 146 39.19 26.17 -18.46
N GLU A 147 39.45 27.25 -19.17
CA GLU A 147 40.71 27.49 -19.92
C GLU A 147 41.09 26.29 -20.85
N ASN A 148 40.12 25.77 -21.65
CA ASN A 148 40.28 24.61 -22.53
C ASN A 148 40.48 23.26 -21.84
N ASN A 149 40.21 23.19 -20.54
CA ASN A 149 40.20 21.93 -19.76
C ASN A 149 38.83 21.69 -19.13
N LEU A 150 38.55 20.44 -18.76
CA LEU A 150 37.39 20.10 -17.95
C LEU A 150 37.80 20.01 -16.48
N ASP A 151 37.18 20.82 -15.64
CA ASP A 151 37.30 20.77 -14.21
C ASP A 151 36.18 19.89 -13.61
N ILE A 152 36.49 19.10 -12.58
CA ILE A 152 35.57 18.18 -11.95
C ILE A 152 35.27 18.68 -10.55
N ILE A 153 33.99 18.92 -10.29
CA ILE A 153 33.51 19.38 -8.98
C ILE A 153 32.60 18.30 -8.39
N LEU A 154 32.94 17.84 -7.18
CA LEU A 154 32.07 16.98 -6.40
C LEU A 154 30.98 17.83 -5.74
N GLN A 155 29.72 17.47 -5.97
CA GLN A 155 28.56 18.09 -5.35
C GLN A 155 27.67 17.06 -4.66
N GLN A 156 26.81 17.53 -3.76
CA GLN A 156 25.81 16.71 -3.08
C GLN A 156 24.40 17.21 -3.40
N GLY A 157 23.50 16.32 -3.68
CA GLY A 157 22.12 16.64 -3.99
C GLY A 157 21.13 15.52 -3.66
N VAL A 158 19.85 15.81 -3.85
CA VAL A 158 18.75 14.87 -3.69
C VAL A 158 18.63 14.00 -4.93
N TYR A 159 18.45 12.69 -4.75
CA TYR A 159 18.24 11.75 -5.86
C TYR A 159 16.76 11.66 -6.21
N LEU A 160 16.38 12.19 -7.38
CA LEU A 160 14.98 12.33 -7.77
C LEU A 160 14.24 11.02 -8.09
N ASN A 161 14.93 9.90 -8.19
CA ASN A 161 14.29 8.62 -8.49
C ASN A 161 13.69 7.92 -7.24
N LYS A 162 14.02 8.39 -6.05
CA LYS A 162 13.58 7.76 -4.80
C LYS A 162 13.24 8.82 -3.75
N LEU A 163 11.99 8.82 -3.32
CA LEU A 163 11.52 9.60 -2.19
C LEU A 163 11.83 8.86 -0.89
N ASP A 164 12.42 9.53 0.11
CA ASP A 164 12.72 8.92 1.40
C ASP A 164 11.45 8.75 2.24
N LYS A 165 10.73 9.83 2.50
CA LYS A 165 9.45 9.84 3.22
C LYS A 165 8.44 10.73 2.51
N GLY A 166 7.19 10.32 2.50
CA GLY A 166 6.11 11.11 1.94
C GLY A 166 4.75 10.71 2.47
N ALA A 167 3.88 11.68 2.58
CA ALA A 167 2.45 11.51 2.81
C ALA A 167 1.69 12.35 1.79
N LEU A 168 0.70 11.75 1.14
CA LEU A 168 -0.25 12.42 0.27
C LEU A 168 -1.63 12.32 0.92
N ILE A 169 -2.10 13.43 1.48
CA ILE A 169 -3.39 13.54 2.15
C ILE A 169 -4.39 14.03 1.12
N ILE A 170 -5.40 13.22 0.82
CA ILE A 170 -6.40 13.44 -0.21
C ILE A 170 -7.65 14.03 0.44
N ASN A 171 -8.18 15.11 -0.11
CA ASN A 171 -9.37 15.79 0.40
C ASN A 171 -10.63 14.94 0.11
N LYS A 172 -10.72 13.80 0.76
CA LYS A 172 -11.84 12.86 0.70
C LYS A 172 -12.00 12.17 2.05
N GLU A 173 -13.25 11.94 2.51
CA GLU A 173 -13.57 11.35 3.81
C GLU A 173 -12.97 12.15 4.98
N ASP A 174 -13.19 13.46 4.96
CA ASP A 174 -12.65 14.39 5.96
C ASP A 174 -13.16 14.09 7.38
N ASP A 175 -14.40 13.70 7.50
CA ASP A 175 -15.05 13.27 8.75
C ASP A 175 -14.42 12.00 9.35
N LYS A 176 -13.79 11.16 8.52
CA LYS A 176 -13.08 9.94 8.94
C LYS A 176 -11.56 10.14 9.07
N GLY A 177 -11.05 11.35 8.84
CA GLY A 177 -9.62 11.65 8.96
C GLY A 177 -8.86 11.62 7.64
N TYR A 178 -9.52 11.90 6.52
CA TYR A 178 -9.01 11.90 5.16
C TYR A 178 -8.47 10.53 4.68
N LYS A 179 -8.39 10.33 3.37
CA LYS A 179 -7.64 9.22 2.78
C LYS A 179 -6.18 9.63 2.58
N ILE A 180 -5.25 8.87 3.14
CA ILE A 180 -3.82 9.19 3.15
C ILE A 180 -3.03 8.05 2.54
N LEU A 181 -2.16 8.36 1.57
CA LEU A 181 -1.11 7.46 1.11
C LEU A 181 0.20 7.83 1.78
N SER A 182 0.98 6.86 2.22
CA SER A 182 2.27 7.09 2.83
C SER A 182 3.39 6.24 2.22
N VAL A 183 4.57 6.84 2.14
CA VAL A 183 5.83 6.23 1.70
C VAL A 183 6.87 6.42 2.77
N ASP A 184 7.51 5.33 3.19
CA ASP A 184 8.73 5.34 3.98
C ASP A 184 9.70 4.32 3.38
N SER A 185 10.71 4.82 2.67
CA SER A 185 11.70 3.97 2.00
C SER A 185 12.80 3.46 2.93
N ASN A 186 12.93 4.04 4.11
CA ASN A 186 14.06 3.78 5.01
C ASN A 186 13.78 2.74 6.09
N LYS A 187 12.56 2.24 6.22
CA LYS A 187 12.05 1.16 7.10
C LYS A 187 12.52 1.14 8.58
N TYR A 188 13.59 1.87 8.92
CA TYR A 188 14.17 1.86 10.27
C TYR A 188 13.41 2.71 11.29
N ASP A 189 12.60 3.68 10.81
CA ASP A 189 11.89 4.67 11.64
C ASP A 189 10.41 4.82 11.23
N THR A 190 9.79 3.75 10.78
CA THR A 190 8.39 3.75 10.33
C THR A 190 7.44 4.27 11.42
N LYS A 191 7.70 3.89 12.69
CA LYS A 191 6.94 4.39 13.84
C LYS A 191 7.00 5.90 13.98
N TYR A 192 8.19 6.49 13.85
CA TYR A 192 8.33 7.94 13.90
C TYR A 192 7.47 8.64 12.85
N TRP A 193 7.53 8.18 11.58
CA TRP A 193 6.82 8.82 10.49
C TRP A 193 5.31 8.62 10.57
N LEU A 194 4.85 7.38 10.71
CA LEU A 194 3.42 7.05 10.70
C LEU A 194 2.75 7.35 12.04
N GLU A 195 3.34 6.90 13.16
CA GLU A 195 2.70 6.99 14.47
C GLU A 195 2.93 8.36 15.13
N SER A 196 4.20 8.81 15.22
CA SER A 196 4.51 10.02 16.00
C SER A 196 4.23 11.31 15.24
N PHE A 197 4.57 11.38 13.94
CA PHE A 197 4.41 12.60 13.15
C PHE A 197 3.05 12.65 12.45
N LEU A 198 2.71 11.65 11.64
CA LEU A 198 1.44 11.63 10.95
C LEU A 198 0.27 11.32 11.88
N GLY A 199 0.43 10.46 12.89
CA GLY A 199 -0.65 10.05 13.79
C GLY A 199 -1.77 9.34 13.03
N VAL A 200 -1.38 8.35 12.20
CA VAL A 200 -2.32 7.67 11.29
C VAL A 200 -2.40 6.17 11.57
N ASP A 201 -3.56 5.60 11.27
CA ASP A 201 -3.78 4.16 11.21
C ASP A 201 -4.42 3.78 9.87
N PHE A 202 -4.54 2.49 9.60
CA PHE A 202 -5.14 2.01 8.35
C PHE A 202 -6.58 2.50 8.20
N PHE A 203 -6.91 2.95 7.00
CA PHE A 203 -8.28 3.25 6.62
C PHE A 203 -9.03 1.94 6.40
N GLN A 204 -9.92 1.59 7.31
CA GLN A 204 -10.61 0.30 7.37
C GLN A 204 -11.89 0.33 6.52
N ASP A 205 -11.72 0.39 5.20
CA ASP A 205 -12.82 0.30 4.24
C ASP A 205 -13.00 -1.14 3.68
N GLU A 206 -13.96 -1.30 2.80
CA GLU A 206 -14.23 -2.55 2.09
C GLU A 206 -13.00 -3.12 1.35
N ASN A 207 -12.16 -2.23 0.82
CA ASN A 207 -10.92 -2.62 0.13
C ASN A 207 -9.91 -3.21 1.11
N PHE A 208 -9.74 -2.56 2.26
CA PHE A 208 -8.90 -3.05 3.35
C PHE A 208 -9.35 -4.44 3.82
N TYR A 209 -10.63 -4.59 4.18
CA TYR A 209 -11.14 -5.86 4.71
C TYR A 209 -11.07 -6.98 3.67
N THR A 210 -11.42 -6.72 2.42
CA THR A 210 -11.32 -7.70 1.34
C THR A 210 -9.89 -8.21 1.16
N LYS A 211 -8.91 -7.31 1.11
CA LYS A 211 -7.49 -7.68 0.99
C LYS A 211 -7.00 -8.48 2.20
N LYS A 212 -7.37 -8.05 3.41
CA LYS A 212 -6.95 -8.73 4.64
C LYS A 212 -7.54 -10.12 4.76
N TYR A 213 -8.81 -10.27 4.41
CA TYR A 213 -9.49 -11.57 4.46
C TYR A 213 -8.95 -12.53 3.40
N LEU A 214 -8.71 -12.06 2.17
CA LEU A 214 -8.05 -12.87 1.13
C LEU A 214 -6.63 -13.29 1.53
N LYS A 215 -5.88 -12.41 2.18
CA LYS A 215 -4.55 -12.76 2.70
C LYS A 215 -4.61 -13.77 3.85
N PHE A 216 -5.61 -13.65 4.71
CA PHE A 216 -5.90 -14.64 5.75
C PHE A 216 -6.22 -16.01 5.13
N CYS A 217 -7.09 -16.07 4.10
CA CYS A 217 -7.39 -17.30 3.36
C CYS A 217 -6.13 -17.93 2.73
N GLU A 218 -5.25 -17.12 2.13
CA GLU A 218 -3.98 -17.59 1.57
C GLU A 218 -3.10 -18.26 2.63
N ASN A 219 -3.02 -17.68 3.82
CA ASN A 219 -2.20 -18.27 4.89
C ASN A 219 -2.90 -19.49 5.53
N PHE A 220 -4.21 -19.48 5.71
CA PHE A 220 -4.96 -20.66 6.13
C PHE A 220 -4.76 -21.83 5.16
N ALA A 221 -4.80 -21.57 3.85
CA ALA A 221 -4.54 -22.58 2.83
C ALA A 221 -3.16 -23.22 2.99
N LYS A 222 -2.13 -22.42 3.27
CA LYS A 222 -0.75 -22.90 3.45
C LYS A 222 -0.50 -23.59 4.79
N ASP A 223 -1.07 -23.03 5.85
CA ASP A 223 -0.73 -23.45 7.22
C ASP A 223 -1.61 -24.60 7.70
N VAL A 224 -2.81 -24.75 7.17
CA VAL A 224 -3.82 -25.73 7.61
C VAL A 224 -4.21 -26.69 6.49
N VAL A 225 -4.70 -26.18 5.33
CA VAL A 225 -5.22 -27.06 4.25
C VAL A 225 -4.10 -27.89 3.64
N LEU A 226 -2.97 -27.30 3.30
CA LEU A 226 -1.84 -28.00 2.70
C LEU A 226 -1.29 -29.15 3.57
N PRO A 227 -1.05 -28.97 4.90
CA PRO A 227 -0.61 -30.05 5.78
C PRO A 227 -1.67 -31.12 6.06
N ALA A 228 -2.95 -30.74 6.13
CA ALA A 228 -4.05 -31.67 6.42
C ALA A 228 -4.44 -32.53 5.21
N GLU A 229 -4.29 -31.97 4.01
CA GLU A 229 -4.69 -32.61 2.75
C GLU A 229 -3.53 -32.69 1.78
N ASP A 230 -3.47 -31.82 0.76
CA ASP A 230 -2.36 -31.74 -0.17
C ASP A 230 -2.34 -30.41 -0.97
N LYS A 231 -1.36 -30.31 -1.89
CA LYS A 231 -1.19 -29.12 -2.75
C LYS A 231 -2.37 -28.87 -3.69
N GLN A 232 -3.03 -29.91 -4.13
CA GLN A 232 -4.22 -29.77 -4.96
C GLN A 232 -5.36 -29.09 -4.18
N GLN A 233 -5.61 -29.55 -2.95
CA GLN A 233 -6.67 -28.99 -2.12
C GLN A 233 -6.35 -27.57 -1.65
N GLU A 234 -5.08 -27.24 -1.38
CA GLU A 234 -4.67 -25.85 -1.13
C GLU A 234 -5.06 -24.93 -2.32
N VAL A 235 -4.78 -25.36 -3.53
CA VAL A 235 -5.09 -24.58 -4.74
C VAL A 235 -6.60 -24.50 -4.99
N LEU A 236 -7.33 -25.59 -4.79
CA LEU A 236 -8.80 -25.64 -4.96
C LEU A 236 -9.50 -24.77 -3.92
N PHE A 237 -9.06 -24.81 -2.65
CA PHE A 237 -9.57 -23.90 -1.61
C PHE A 237 -9.40 -22.43 -2.02
N MET A 238 -8.21 -22.04 -2.48
CA MET A 238 -7.97 -20.65 -2.92
C MET A 238 -8.82 -20.27 -4.12
N ASN A 239 -9.06 -21.20 -5.05
CA ASN A 239 -9.96 -20.97 -6.18
C ASN A 239 -11.41 -20.74 -5.73
N ARG A 240 -11.93 -21.57 -4.83
CA ARG A 240 -13.27 -21.41 -4.24
C ARG A 240 -13.39 -20.09 -3.50
N ALA A 241 -12.39 -19.75 -2.67
CA ALA A 241 -12.33 -18.48 -1.94
C ALA A 241 -12.39 -17.29 -2.91
N MET A 242 -11.53 -17.27 -3.93
CA MET A 242 -11.51 -16.20 -4.92
C MET A 242 -12.83 -16.09 -5.70
N ASN A 243 -13.48 -17.22 -6.03
CA ASN A 243 -14.77 -17.21 -6.71
C ASN A 243 -15.90 -16.70 -5.80
N HIS A 244 -15.91 -17.07 -4.52
CA HIS A 244 -16.86 -16.56 -3.55
C HIS A 244 -16.77 -15.02 -3.46
N PHE A 245 -15.55 -14.47 -3.30
CA PHE A 245 -15.34 -13.02 -3.28
C PHE A 245 -15.70 -12.32 -4.60
N ALA A 246 -15.56 -12.99 -5.73
CA ALA A 246 -15.86 -12.40 -7.02
C ALA A 246 -17.36 -12.46 -7.42
N SER A 247 -18.12 -13.32 -6.77
CA SER A 247 -19.53 -13.59 -7.12
C SER A 247 -20.52 -12.97 -6.13
N ASN A 248 -20.05 -12.36 -5.06
CA ASN A 248 -20.89 -11.75 -4.04
C ASN A 248 -20.50 -10.28 -3.84
N ASP A 249 -21.47 -9.42 -3.58
CA ASP A 249 -21.26 -8.01 -3.25
C ASP A 249 -20.92 -7.83 -1.76
N ASP A 250 -21.42 -8.71 -0.90
CA ASP A 250 -21.20 -8.72 0.54
C ASP A 250 -20.59 -10.05 0.98
N PHE A 251 -19.63 -9.97 1.89
CA PHE A 251 -19.04 -11.12 2.56
C PHE A 251 -19.89 -11.51 3.77
N ASP A 252 -20.20 -12.78 3.87
CA ASP A 252 -20.76 -13.42 5.06
C ASP A 252 -19.92 -14.65 5.42
N GLU A 253 -19.36 -14.66 6.63
CA GLU A 253 -18.41 -15.68 7.07
C GLU A 253 -19.05 -17.09 7.14
N GLN A 254 -20.29 -17.19 7.57
CA GLN A 254 -20.94 -18.50 7.69
C GLN A 254 -21.22 -19.09 6.31
N LYS A 255 -21.69 -18.24 5.37
CA LYS A 255 -21.88 -18.61 3.98
C LYS A 255 -20.54 -19.00 3.34
N PHE A 256 -19.49 -18.20 3.58
CA PHE A 256 -18.15 -18.49 3.08
C PHE A 256 -17.64 -19.85 3.55
N ILE A 257 -17.72 -20.15 4.86
CA ILE A 257 -17.27 -21.42 5.43
C ILE A 257 -18.03 -22.59 4.78
N GLY A 258 -19.35 -22.48 4.63
CA GLY A 258 -20.19 -23.54 4.04
C GLY A 258 -19.97 -23.78 2.55
N GLU A 259 -19.64 -22.74 1.78
CA GLU A 259 -19.45 -22.84 0.33
C GLU A 259 -18.00 -23.14 -0.09
N VAL A 260 -17.02 -22.67 0.70
CA VAL A 260 -15.61 -22.72 0.31
C VAL A 260 -14.85 -23.88 0.96
N ILE A 261 -15.22 -24.25 2.20
CA ILE A 261 -14.56 -25.33 2.94
C ILE A 261 -15.39 -26.60 2.81
N GLU A 262 -15.04 -27.41 1.81
CA GLU A 262 -15.77 -28.66 1.52
C GLU A 262 -15.54 -29.74 2.57
N ASN A 263 -14.33 -29.86 3.10
CA ASN A 263 -14.03 -30.81 4.15
C ASN A 263 -14.62 -30.33 5.49
N PRO A 264 -15.62 -31.02 6.05
CA PRO A 264 -16.26 -30.62 7.31
C PRO A 264 -15.29 -30.53 8.49
N ASP A 265 -14.21 -31.31 8.48
CA ASP A 265 -13.23 -31.33 9.56
C ASP A 265 -12.36 -30.04 9.57
N LEU A 266 -12.23 -29.37 8.44
CA LEU A 266 -11.51 -28.10 8.33
C LEU A 266 -12.35 -26.87 8.69
N GLN A 267 -13.68 -26.98 8.79
CA GLN A 267 -14.54 -25.84 9.17
C GLN A 267 -14.31 -25.37 10.61
N PRO A 268 -14.20 -26.25 11.62
CA PRO A 268 -13.78 -25.83 12.96
C PRO A 268 -12.35 -25.26 12.99
N GLU A 269 -11.44 -25.85 12.21
CA GLU A 269 -10.05 -25.39 12.13
C GLU A 269 -9.94 -23.96 11.56
N PHE A 270 -10.80 -23.61 10.58
CA PHE A 270 -10.85 -22.25 10.04
C PHE A 270 -11.24 -21.23 11.14
N LYS A 271 -12.26 -21.54 11.95
CA LYS A 271 -12.69 -20.68 13.05
C LYS A 271 -11.59 -20.55 14.10
N HIS A 272 -10.98 -21.67 14.48
CA HIS A 272 -9.87 -21.67 15.43
C HIS A 272 -8.66 -20.90 14.93
N TYR A 273 -8.30 -21.06 13.65
CA TYR A 273 -7.22 -20.30 13.03
C TYR A 273 -7.53 -18.79 13.02
N LYS A 274 -8.79 -18.41 12.78
CA LYS A 274 -9.22 -17.02 12.89
C LYS A 274 -9.10 -16.46 14.30
N GLU A 275 -9.52 -17.22 15.32
CA GLU A 275 -9.35 -16.82 16.73
C GLU A 275 -7.88 -16.60 17.10
N GLN A 276 -6.97 -17.39 16.56
CA GLN A 276 -5.53 -17.26 16.84
C GLN A 276 -4.83 -16.19 16.01
N GLN A 277 -5.17 -16.03 14.75
CA GLN A 277 -4.44 -15.21 13.79
C GLN A 277 -5.22 -13.98 13.30
N GLY A 278 -6.53 -13.87 13.59
CA GLY A 278 -7.39 -12.81 13.08
C GLY A 278 -6.92 -11.40 13.44
N ASN A 279 -6.39 -11.21 14.63
CA ASN A 279 -5.78 -9.95 15.08
C ASN A 279 -4.67 -9.45 14.14
N LYS A 280 -3.86 -10.35 13.59
CA LYS A 280 -2.79 -10.01 12.66
C LYS A 280 -3.31 -9.39 11.34
N TYR A 281 -4.56 -9.64 11.03
CA TYR A 281 -5.23 -9.16 9.82
C TYR A 281 -6.31 -8.13 10.13
N ASN A 282 -6.57 -7.80 11.38
CA ASN A 282 -7.66 -6.94 11.86
C ASN A 282 -9.04 -7.47 11.42
N ILE A 283 -9.26 -8.77 11.53
CA ILE A 283 -10.51 -9.46 11.13
C ILE A 283 -11.10 -10.35 12.23
N GLU A 284 -10.56 -10.31 13.44
CA GLU A 284 -10.99 -11.17 14.57
C GLU A 284 -12.49 -11.13 14.81
N ASP A 285 -13.06 -9.93 14.86
CA ASP A 285 -14.49 -9.69 15.11
C ASP A 285 -15.31 -9.47 13.82
N LEU A 286 -14.68 -9.61 12.64
CA LEU A 286 -15.26 -9.28 11.36
C LEU A 286 -15.98 -10.51 10.77
N ALA A 287 -17.32 -10.52 10.82
CA ALA A 287 -18.12 -11.58 10.23
C ALA A 287 -18.79 -11.19 8.89
N ASN A 288 -19.03 -9.88 8.68
CA ASN A 288 -19.72 -9.37 7.51
C ASN A 288 -19.10 -8.03 7.07
N PHE A 289 -18.95 -7.83 5.76
CA PHE A 289 -18.49 -6.55 5.18
C PHE A 289 -18.79 -6.50 3.67
N PRO A 290 -18.94 -5.30 3.07
CA PRO A 290 -19.02 -5.14 1.62
C PRO A 290 -17.73 -5.59 0.94
N ILE A 291 -17.84 -6.30 -0.17
CA ILE A 291 -16.68 -6.78 -0.93
C ILE A 291 -16.22 -5.73 -1.94
N SER A 292 -14.91 -5.42 -1.92
CA SER A 292 -14.30 -4.54 -2.93
C SER A 292 -13.91 -5.31 -4.18
N ASN A 293 -14.59 -5.04 -5.31
CA ASN A 293 -14.28 -5.63 -6.61
C ASN A 293 -12.86 -5.31 -7.11
N SER A 294 -12.33 -4.14 -6.77
CA SER A 294 -10.96 -3.76 -7.11
C SER A 294 -9.94 -4.61 -6.35
N ALA A 295 -10.15 -4.84 -5.05
CA ALA A 295 -9.30 -5.70 -4.24
C ALA A 295 -9.28 -7.15 -4.73
N VAL A 296 -10.45 -7.69 -5.12
CA VAL A 296 -10.56 -9.04 -5.68
C VAL A 296 -9.81 -9.13 -7.01
N THR A 297 -9.97 -8.14 -7.90
CA THR A 297 -9.28 -8.11 -9.20
C THR A 297 -7.76 -8.09 -9.02
N ASP A 298 -7.25 -7.32 -8.07
CA ASP A 298 -5.81 -7.24 -7.79
C ASP A 298 -5.28 -8.51 -7.13
N ALA A 299 -6.04 -9.12 -6.24
CA ALA A 299 -5.69 -10.41 -5.65
C ALA A 299 -5.61 -11.52 -6.70
N ARG A 300 -6.53 -11.56 -7.67
CA ARG A 300 -6.52 -12.54 -8.78
C ARG A 300 -5.23 -12.51 -9.60
N LYS A 301 -4.66 -11.32 -9.83
CA LYS A 301 -3.39 -11.18 -10.58
C LYS A 301 -2.20 -11.79 -9.84
N LYS A 302 -2.28 -11.93 -8.50
CA LYS A 302 -1.18 -12.35 -7.62
C LYS A 302 -1.25 -13.81 -7.20
N VAL A 303 -2.44 -14.35 -7.05
CA VAL A 303 -2.64 -15.75 -6.65
C VAL A 303 -2.22 -16.65 -7.80
N LYS A 304 -1.17 -17.44 -7.54
CA LYS A 304 -0.64 -18.41 -8.51
C LYS A 304 -1.22 -19.79 -8.16
N SER A 305 -2.11 -20.28 -8.99
CA SER A 305 -2.64 -21.64 -8.91
C SER A 305 -1.73 -22.59 -9.70
N VAL A 306 -0.57 -22.93 -9.12
CA VAL A 306 0.43 -23.77 -9.77
C VAL A 306 0.82 -24.93 -8.85
N ILE A 307 0.72 -26.13 -9.36
CA ILE A 307 1.27 -27.34 -8.75
C ILE A 307 2.58 -27.65 -9.46
N ASN A 308 3.69 -27.63 -8.72
CA ASN A 308 5.01 -28.03 -9.21
C ASN A 308 5.25 -29.48 -8.84
N LEU A 309 5.61 -30.30 -9.80
CA LEU A 309 5.98 -31.70 -9.59
C LEU A 309 7.52 -31.84 -9.57
N ASP A 310 8.01 -32.85 -8.88
CA ASP A 310 9.44 -33.19 -8.80
C ASP A 310 10.03 -33.63 -10.16
N THR A 311 9.15 -34.01 -11.09
CA THR A 311 9.50 -34.33 -12.50
C THR A 311 9.67 -33.08 -13.38
N HIS A 312 9.77 -31.87 -12.82
CA HIS A 312 9.83 -30.60 -13.54
C HIS A 312 8.58 -30.27 -14.39
N VAL A 313 7.46 -30.95 -14.15
CA VAL A 313 6.17 -30.61 -14.74
C VAL A 313 5.45 -29.63 -13.84
N GLN A 314 4.80 -28.63 -14.45
CA GLN A 314 3.96 -27.66 -13.75
C GLN A 314 2.52 -27.78 -14.27
N ILE A 315 1.57 -27.90 -13.36
CA ILE A 315 0.15 -27.82 -13.65
C ILE A 315 -0.32 -26.42 -13.23
N LYS A 316 -0.63 -25.58 -14.22
CA LYS A 316 -1.18 -24.25 -13.99
C LYS A 316 -2.69 -24.29 -14.16
N MET A 317 -3.41 -23.86 -13.14
CA MET A 317 -4.86 -23.73 -13.17
C MET A 317 -5.21 -22.25 -13.15
N ASP A 318 -5.90 -21.77 -14.18
CA ASP A 318 -6.44 -20.42 -14.14
C ASP A 318 -7.78 -20.44 -13.35
N PHE A 319 -8.11 -19.33 -12.69
CA PHE A 319 -9.37 -19.17 -11.96
C PHE A 319 -10.55 -19.14 -12.95
N VAL A 320 -10.98 -20.32 -13.38
CA VAL A 320 -12.23 -20.51 -14.10
C VAL A 320 -13.32 -20.80 -13.06
N SER A 321 -14.59 -20.58 -13.38
CA SER A 321 -15.73 -20.78 -12.47
C SER A 321 -15.56 -22.05 -11.62
N GLY A 322 -15.79 -21.95 -10.29
CA GLY A 322 -15.41 -22.97 -9.28
C GLY A 322 -15.83 -24.41 -9.55
N GLU A 323 -16.85 -24.63 -10.40
CA GLU A 323 -17.27 -25.97 -10.79
C GLU A 323 -16.31 -26.67 -11.77
N SER A 324 -15.38 -25.97 -12.41
CA SER A 324 -14.62 -26.56 -13.52
C SER A 324 -13.29 -27.19 -13.11
N ALA A 325 -12.61 -26.64 -12.12
CA ALA A 325 -11.26 -27.13 -11.77
C ALA A 325 -11.31 -28.54 -11.17
N GLU A 326 -12.28 -28.84 -10.31
CA GLU A 326 -12.42 -30.14 -9.65
C GLU A 326 -12.90 -31.25 -10.60
N LYS A 327 -13.71 -30.89 -11.59
CA LYS A 327 -14.20 -31.84 -12.59
C LYS A 327 -13.15 -32.25 -13.62
N PHE A 328 -12.09 -31.44 -13.78
CA PHE A 328 -11.11 -31.62 -14.85
C PHE A 328 -9.76 -32.11 -14.40
N ILE A 329 -9.50 -32.22 -13.08
CA ILE A 329 -8.24 -32.73 -12.55
C ILE A 329 -8.47 -33.69 -11.39
N GLU A 330 -7.92 -34.88 -11.52
CA GLU A 330 -7.95 -35.93 -10.48
C GLU A 330 -6.52 -36.30 -10.10
N LYS A 331 -6.28 -36.58 -8.82
CA LYS A 331 -5.03 -37.12 -8.32
C LYS A 331 -5.24 -38.56 -7.88
N GLY A 332 -4.34 -39.43 -8.25
CA GLY A 332 -4.37 -40.82 -7.86
C GLY A 332 -3.01 -41.40 -7.59
N TRP A 333 -2.99 -42.65 -7.12
CA TRP A 333 -1.79 -43.47 -6.90
C TRP A 333 -1.77 -44.63 -7.88
N ASP A 334 -0.67 -44.81 -8.61
CA ASP A 334 -0.46 -45.94 -9.52
C ASP A 334 0.37 -47.02 -8.77
N GLU A 335 -0.26 -48.14 -8.48
CA GLU A 335 0.34 -49.24 -7.74
C GLU A 335 1.48 -49.94 -8.53
N GLU A 336 1.40 -50.01 -9.86
CA GLU A 336 2.40 -50.63 -10.68
C GLU A 336 3.69 -49.78 -10.75
N ARG A 337 3.52 -48.47 -10.90
CA ARG A 337 4.63 -47.52 -11.01
C ARG A 337 5.10 -46.99 -9.66
N GLN A 338 4.36 -47.23 -8.59
CA GLN A 338 4.63 -46.71 -7.25
C GLN A 338 4.80 -45.17 -7.26
N MET A 339 3.90 -44.49 -8.00
CA MET A 339 3.95 -43.03 -8.22
C MET A 339 2.57 -42.42 -8.14
N TYR A 340 2.51 -41.17 -7.70
CA TYR A 340 1.30 -40.37 -7.85
C TYR A 340 1.17 -39.93 -9.30
N TYR A 341 -0.09 -39.74 -9.74
CA TYR A 341 -0.41 -39.16 -11.03
C TYR A 341 -1.49 -38.09 -10.91
N TYR A 342 -1.49 -37.18 -11.87
CA TYR A 342 -2.61 -36.28 -12.14
C TYR A 342 -3.26 -36.67 -13.48
N LEU A 343 -4.57 -36.83 -13.46
CA LEU A 343 -5.37 -37.07 -14.66
C LEU A 343 -6.12 -35.79 -14.99
N VAL A 344 -5.90 -35.26 -16.19
CA VAL A 344 -6.50 -34.01 -16.65
C VAL A 344 -7.48 -34.29 -17.77
N TYR A 345 -8.73 -33.90 -17.56
CA TYR A 345 -9.80 -34.00 -18.57
C TYR A 345 -9.95 -32.67 -19.28
N PHE A 346 -10.18 -32.69 -20.59
CA PHE A 346 -10.40 -31.49 -21.39
C PHE A 346 -11.36 -31.77 -22.55
N ASN A 347 -12.07 -30.74 -22.98
CA ASN A 347 -13.04 -30.86 -24.09
C ASN A 347 -12.40 -30.57 -25.46
N LYS A 348 -11.45 -29.66 -25.51
CA LYS A 348 -10.79 -29.20 -26.73
C LYS A 348 -9.41 -28.64 -26.48
N GLU A 349 -8.46 -29.04 -27.32
CA GLU A 349 -7.13 -28.46 -27.31
C GLU A 349 -7.13 -27.09 -28.01
N GLU A 350 -6.65 -26.04 -27.35
CA GLU A 350 -6.48 -24.73 -27.97
C GLU A 350 -5.18 -24.70 -28.78
N LYS A 351 -5.30 -24.45 -30.05
CA LYS A 351 -4.15 -24.13 -30.90
C LYS A 351 -3.82 -22.65 -30.72
N LYS A 352 -2.73 -22.35 -30.05
CA LYS A 352 -2.14 -21.00 -30.04
C LYS A 352 -1.55 -20.67 -31.40
#